data_d20638e76682b618ccc1f766f7182468
#
_entry.id   d20638e76682b618ccc1f766f7182468
#
_cell.length_a   1.000
_cell.length_b   1.000
_cell.length_c   1.000
_cell.angle_alpha   90.00
_cell.angle_beta   90.00
_cell.angle_gamma   90.00
#
_symmetry.space_group_name_H-M   'P 1'
#
loop_
_entity.id
_entity.type
_entity.pdbx_description
1 polymer ?
#
loop_
_entity_poly.entity_id
_entity_poly.type
_entity_poly.pdbx_seq_one_letter_code
_entity_poly.pdbx_strand_id
1 'polypeptide(L)'
;MTPIVRHPFVRAAILSGLALLAACGPAKKSVFPPTVTLQEVAAKPGGPWHITLRIRNNSYGGMAFETFQGTLRVGDLPGVLLDAKVDQDIPSFAADVATIDLLPTAEMAKALAALATKGSAGALPYSIDGRITATPEKEKESHAYPVRGKSWLSPVPGIPDTYRSP
;
A
#
# COMPACT_ATOMS: atom_id res chain seq x y z
N MET A 1 11.33 -9.34 72.69
CA MET A 1 11.77 -10.04 71.47
C MET A 1 10.58 -10.80 70.91
N THR A 2 9.94 -10.23 69.87
CA THR A 2 8.77 -10.83 69.24
C THR A 2 9.22 -11.73 68.08
N PRO A 3 8.79 -12.98 67.98
CA PRO A 3 9.19 -13.89 66.91
C PRO A 3 8.48 -13.44 65.59
N ILE A 4 9.28 -13.23 64.55
CA ILE A 4 8.78 -13.01 63.19
C ILE A 4 8.25 -14.35 62.67
N VAL A 5 6.94 -14.52 62.66
CA VAL A 5 6.27 -15.68 62.08
C VAL A 5 6.40 -15.59 60.55
N ARG A 6 7.29 -16.44 60.05
CA ARG A 6 7.51 -16.61 58.58
C ARG A 6 6.40 -17.50 58.01
N HIS A 7 5.32 -16.93 57.49
CA HIS A 7 4.25 -17.66 56.82
C HIS A 7 4.70 -18.08 55.37
N PRO A 8 4.96 -19.36 55.13
CA PRO A 8 5.37 -19.83 53.80
C PRO A 8 4.29 -19.61 52.74
N PHE A 9 3.01 -19.59 53.12
CA PHE A 9 1.88 -19.37 52.21
C PHE A 9 1.84 -17.96 51.63
N VAL A 10 2.27 -16.93 52.35
CA VAL A 10 2.31 -15.54 51.87
C VAL A 10 3.36 -15.41 50.77
N ARG A 11 4.49 -16.07 50.87
CA ARG A 11 5.55 -16.05 49.84
C ARG A 11 5.15 -16.80 48.59
N ALA A 12 4.43 -17.94 48.72
CA ALA A 12 3.89 -18.69 47.59
C ALA A 12 2.82 -17.84 46.82
N ALA A 13 1.94 -17.14 47.53
CA ALA A 13 0.94 -16.29 46.91
C ALA A 13 1.54 -15.10 46.15
N ILE A 14 2.59 -14.46 46.66
CA ILE A 14 3.29 -13.36 46.01
C ILE A 14 4.01 -13.83 44.74
N LEU A 15 4.68 -14.99 44.78
CA LEU A 15 5.36 -15.56 43.62
C LEU A 15 4.37 -15.96 42.50
N SER A 16 3.22 -16.53 42.87
CA SER A 16 2.17 -16.84 41.89
C SER A 16 1.54 -15.61 41.26
N GLY A 17 1.35 -14.53 42.02
CA GLY A 17 0.86 -13.24 41.52
C GLY A 17 1.82 -12.57 40.52
N LEU A 18 3.13 -12.63 40.78
CA LEU A 18 4.14 -12.09 39.85
C LEU A 18 4.22 -12.90 38.54
N ALA A 19 4.02 -14.22 38.60
CA ALA A 19 4.06 -15.07 37.40
C ALA A 19 2.88 -14.79 36.45
N LEU A 20 1.71 -14.40 36.97
CA LEU A 20 0.54 -14.03 36.16
C LEU A 20 0.71 -12.68 35.43
N LEU A 21 1.48 -11.76 35.98
CA LEU A 21 1.77 -10.47 35.35
C LEU A 21 2.75 -10.58 34.17
N ALA A 22 3.59 -11.60 34.13
CA ALA A 22 4.54 -11.84 33.05
C ALA A 22 3.90 -12.50 31.80
N ALA A 23 2.65 -12.95 31.88
CA ALA A 23 1.96 -13.63 30.78
C ALA A 23 1.36 -12.69 29.73
N CYS A 24 1.33 -11.37 29.97
CA CYS A 24 0.96 -10.39 28.96
C CYS A 24 2.16 -10.10 28.06
N GLY A 25 2.33 -10.89 27.01
CA GLY A 25 3.25 -10.57 25.92
C GLY A 25 2.86 -9.24 25.25
N PRO A 26 3.80 -8.58 24.53
CA PRO A 26 3.49 -7.34 23.82
C PRO A 26 2.33 -7.58 22.86
N ALA A 27 1.34 -6.67 22.89
CA ALA A 27 0.17 -6.75 22.02
C ALA A 27 0.61 -6.83 20.55
N LYS A 28 0.13 -7.85 19.83
CA LYS A 28 0.40 -7.99 18.39
C LYS A 28 -0.31 -6.86 17.66
N LYS A 29 0.44 -6.05 16.92
CA LYS A 29 -0.14 -4.98 16.10
C LYS A 29 -1.01 -5.59 15.01
N SER A 30 -2.23 -5.08 14.85
CA SER A 30 -3.13 -5.56 13.79
C SER A 30 -2.61 -5.20 12.41
N VAL A 31 -2.61 -6.19 11.53
CA VAL A 31 -2.20 -6.06 10.13
C VAL A 31 -3.46 -6.00 9.27
N PHE A 32 -3.52 -4.99 8.39
CA PHE A 32 -4.61 -4.79 7.45
C PHE A 32 -4.07 -4.77 6.02
N PRO A 33 -4.87 -5.20 5.03
CA PRO A 33 -4.46 -5.14 3.64
C PRO A 33 -4.10 -3.69 3.24
N PRO A 34 -2.96 -3.49 2.57
CA PRO A 34 -2.57 -2.18 2.05
C PRO A 34 -3.47 -1.76 0.88
N THR A 35 -3.47 -0.47 0.58
CA THR A 35 -4.15 0.09 -0.58
C THR A 35 -3.11 0.54 -1.60
N VAL A 36 -3.33 0.21 -2.87
CA VAL A 36 -2.53 0.71 -3.99
C VAL A 36 -3.46 1.45 -4.95
N THR A 37 -3.11 2.68 -5.27
CA THR A 37 -3.82 3.53 -6.23
C THR A 37 -2.84 4.15 -7.20
N LEU A 38 -3.35 4.56 -8.35
CA LEU A 38 -2.59 5.35 -9.31
C LEU A 38 -2.61 6.80 -8.85
N GLN A 39 -1.46 7.40 -8.61
CA GLN A 39 -1.36 8.79 -8.22
C GLN A 39 -1.20 9.71 -9.44
N GLU A 40 -0.31 9.33 -10.35
CA GLU A 40 0.02 10.14 -11.53
C GLU A 40 0.39 9.25 -12.71
N VAL A 41 0.07 9.72 -13.91
CA VAL A 41 0.56 9.20 -15.18
C VAL A 41 1.16 10.34 -15.97
N ALA A 42 2.46 10.28 -16.24
CA ALA A 42 3.11 11.16 -17.22
C ALA A 42 3.26 10.39 -18.54
N ALA A 43 2.45 10.77 -19.52
CA ALA A 43 2.25 10.03 -20.78
C ALA A 43 2.87 10.78 -21.97
N LYS A 44 4.20 10.86 -22.02
CA LYS A 44 4.89 11.52 -23.13
C LYS A 44 4.54 10.84 -24.46
N PRO A 45 4.22 11.62 -25.52
CA PRO A 45 3.89 11.07 -26.82
C PRO A 45 4.99 10.18 -27.39
N GLY A 46 4.63 8.97 -27.85
CA GLY A 46 5.55 8.03 -28.49
C GLY A 46 6.53 7.33 -27.55
N GLY A 47 6.41 7.52 -26.26
CA GLY A 47 7.29 6.90 -25.26
C GLY A 47 6.54 6.05 -24.22
N PRO A 48 7.28 5.45 -23.29
CA PRO A 48 6.68 4.80 -22.13
C PRO A 48 5.96 5.83 -21.26
N TRP A 49 4.90 5.38 -20.59
CA TRP A 49 4.26 6.14 -19.53
C TRP A 49 5.03 5.95 -18.24
N HIS A 50 5.34 7.05 -17.55
CA HIS A 50 5.84 7.01 -16.19
C HIS A 50 4.65 7.02 -15.24
N ILE A 51 4.43 5.90 -14.57
CA ILE A 51 3.30 5.71 -13.66
C ILE A 51 3.81 5.81 -12.22
N THR A 52 3.18 6.67 -11.44
CA THR A 52 3.39 6.75 -10.00
C THR A 52 2.24 6.05 -9.29
N LEU A 53 2.55 4.96 -8.60
CA LEU A 53 1.62 4.27 -7.70
C LEU A 53 1.77 4.85 -6.29
N ARG A 54 0.65 5.09 -5.63
CA ARG A 54 0.60 5.41 -4.21
C ARG A 54 0.26 4.15 -3.44
N ILE A 55 1.15 3.76 -2.52
CA ILE A 55 1.00 2.60 -1.65
C ILE A 55 0.74 3.12 -0.24
N ARG A 56 -0.35 2.67 0.37
CA ARG A 56 -0.71 3.06 1.74
C ARG A 56 -0.69 1.85 2.65
N ASN A 57 0.06 1.94 3.72
CA ASN A 57 0.00 1.01 4.83
C ASN A 57 -1.18 1.35 5.74
N ASN A 58 -2.14 0.44 5.85
CA ASN A 58 -3.33 0.60 6.70
C ASN A 58 -3.17 -0.08 8.06
N SER A 59 -1.99 -0.65 8.36
CA SER A 59 -1.73 -1.43 9.56
C SER A 59 -1.24 -0.58 10.73
N TYR A 60 -1.40 -1.08 11.94
CA TYR A 60 -0.91 -0.45 13.17
C TYR A 60 0.61 -0.58 13.36
N GLY A 61 1.29 -1.39 12.55
CA GLY A 61 2.73 -1.52 12.48
C GLY A 61 3.29 -1.05 11.15
N GLY A 62 4.61 -0.83 11.06
CA GLY A 62 5.31 -0.63 9.81
C GLY A 62 5.22 -1.87 8.92
N MET A 63 5.40 -1.71 7.63
CA MET A 63 5.47 -2.80 6.65
C MET A 63 6.58 -2.52 5.65
N ALA A 64 7.42 -3.53 5.39
CA ALA A 64 8.40 -3.52 4.31
C ALA A 64 7.72 -4.03 3.03
N PHE A 65 7.52 -3.16 2.05
CA PHE A 65 6.91 -3.49 0.77
C PHE A 65 7.98 -3.86 -0.26
N GLU A 66 7.82 -4.99 -0.92
CA GLU A 66 8.83 -5.58 -1.81
C GLU A 66 8.45 -5.39 -3.28
N THR A 67 7.31 -5.96 -3.70
CA THR A 67 6.89 -5.96 -5.10
C THR A 67 5.38 -5.74 -5.22
N PHE A 68 4.98 -5.13 -6.33
CA PHE A 68 3.59 -5.07 -6.76
C PHE A 68 3.46 -5.68 -8.15
N GLN A 69 2.54 -6.62 -8.29
CA GLN A 69 2.18 -7.24 -9.57
C GLN A 69 0.68 -7.15 -9.80
N GLY A 70 0.28 -6.61 -10.93
CA GLY A 70 -1.12 -6.39 -11.20
C GLY A 70 -1.44 -6.07 -12.65
N THR A 71 -2.69 -5.67 -12.86
CA THR A 71 -3.22 -5.26 -14.15
C THR A 71 -3.85 -3.89 -14.01
N LEU A 72 -3.45 -2.96 -14.86
CA LEU A 72 -4.09 -1.66 -15.04
C LEU A 72 -5.06 -1.73 -16.23
N ARG A 73 -6.31 -1.33 -16.01
CA ARG A 73 -7.29 -1.08 -17.07
C ARG A 73 -7.66 0.39 -17.07
N VAL A 74 -7.75 0.95 -18.26
CA VAL A 74 -8.16 2.35 -18.50
C VAL A 74 -9.47 2.32 -19.30
N GLY A 75 -10.53 2.86 -18.74
CA GLY A 75 -11.87 2.70 -19.31
C GLY A 75 -12.26 1.24 -19.44
N ASP A 76 -12.86 0.89 -20.57
CA ASP A 76 -13.24 -0.46 -20.94
C ASP A 76 -12.19 -1.20 -21.78
N LEU A 77 -10.96 -0.64 -21.86
CA LEU A 77 -9.90 -1.19 -22.68
C LEU A 77 -9.27 -2.45 -22.04
N PRO A 78 -8.63 -3.31 -22.84
CA PRO A 78 -7.87 -4.44 -22.33
C PRO A 78 -6.84 -3.99 -21.29
N GLY A 79 -6.68 -4.80 -20.25
CA GLY A 79 -5.72 -4.51 -19.20
C GLY A 79 -4.27 -4.75 -19.64
N VAL A 80 -3.36 -3.97 -19.07
CA VAL A 80 -1.91 -4.14 -19.22
C VAL A 80 -1.29 -4.54 -17.89
N LEU A 81 -0.25 -5.38 -17.95
CA LEU A 81 0.44 -5.84 -16.77
C LEU A 81 1.32 -4.73 -16.19
N LEU A 82 1.26 -4.61 -14.87
CA LEU A 82 2.15 -3.80 -14.07
C LEU A 82 3.02 -4.73 -13.23
N ASP A 83 4.32 -4.51 -13.24
CA ASP A 83 5.28 -5.17 -12.37
C ASP A 83 6.22 -4.10 -11.82
N ALA A 84 6.13 -3.87 -10.52
CA ALA A 84 6.88 -2.83 -9.83
C ALA A 84 7.70 -3.43 -8.70
N LYS A 85 8.99 -3.11 -8.68
CA LYS A 85 9.83 -3.23 -7.50
C LYS A 85 9.54 -2.03 -6.61
N VAL A 86 9.09 -2.28 -5.39
CA VAL A 86 8.69 -1.22 -4.44
C VAL A 86 9.84 -0.88 -3.49
N ASP A 87 10.42 -1.88 -2.83
CA ASP A 87 11.56 -1.78 -1.90
C ASP A 87 11.45 -0.59 -0.92
N GLN A 88 10.34 -0.49 -0.20
CA GLN A 88 10.06 0.63 0.70
C GLN A 88 9.52 0.17 2.04
N ASP A 89 10.05 0.79 3.11
CA ASP A 89 9.52 0.65 4.47
C ASP A 89 8.51 1.77 4.74
N ILE A 90 7.23 1.40 4.78
CA ILE A 90 6.15 2.36 5.01
C ILE A 90 5.67 2.24 6.46
N PRO A 91 5.81 3.32 7.26
CA PRO A 91 5.33 3.34 8.63
C PRO A 91 3.82 3.09 8.76
N SER A 92 3.37 2.83 9.97
CA SER A 92 1.96 2.68 10.33
C SER A 92 1.13 3.88 9.85
N PHE A 93 0.03 3.59 9.14
CA PHE A 93 -0.91 4.58 8.56
C PHE A 93 -0.31 5.61 7.59
N ALA A 94 0.93 5.41 7.18
CA ALA A 94 1.60 6.26 6.19
C ALA A 94 1.38 5.76 4.76
N ALA A 95 1.80 6.58 3.80
CA ALA A 95 1.84 6.21 2.39
C ALA A 95 3.14 6.68 1.76
N ASP A 96 3.59 5.94 0.76
CA ASP A 96 4.73 6.28 -0.09
C ASP A 96 4.41 5.96 -1.55
N VAL A 97 5.31 6.29 -2.46
CA VAL A 97 5.10 6.12 -3.90
C VAL A 97 6.15 5.22 -4.53
N ALA A 98 5.72 4.41 -5.50
CA ALA A 98 6.59 3.64 -6.37
C ALA A 98 6.37 4.07 -7.83
N THR A 99 7.45 4.16 -8.60
CA THR A 99 7.37 4.56 -10.01
C THR A 99 7.69 3.37 -10.90
N ILE A 100 6.93 3.22 -11.97
CA ILE A 100 7.10 2.20 -13.00
C ILE A 100 6.95 2.80 -14.39
N ASP A 101 7.70 2.25 -15.32
CA ASP A 101 7.56 2.54 -16.75
C ASP A 101 6.66 1.50 -17.40
N LEU A 102 5.64 1.96 -18.12
CA LEU A 102 4.68 1.14 -18.83
C LEU A 102 4.66 1.50 -20.30
N LEU A 103 4.76 0.51 -21.17
CA LEU A 103 4.44 0.70 -22.59
C LEU A 103 2.92 0.60 -22.77
N PRO A 104 2.23 1.71 -23.10
CA PRO A 104 0.79 1.69 -23.30
C PRO A 104 0.42 0.98 -24.60
N THR A 105 -0.83 0.47 -24.67
CA THR A 105 -1.39 0.11 -25.98
C THR A 105 -1.74 1.37 -26.77
N ALA A 106 -1.87 1.23 -28.09
CA ALA A 106 -2.25 2.35 -28.95
C ALA A 106 -3.63 2.91 -28.56
N GLU A 107 -4.57 2.06 -28.13
CA GLU A 107 -5.91 2.45 -27.67
C GLU A 107 -5.84 3.23 -26.35
N MET A 108 -4.98 2.82 -25.42
CA MET A 108 -4.78 3.55 -24.16
C MET A 108 -4.16 4.92 -24.41
N ALA A 109 -3.14 5.00 -25.27
CA ALA A 109 -2.53 6.28 -25.65
C ALA A 109 -3.56 7.23 -26.31
N LYS A 110 -4.40 6.70 -27.21
CA LYS A 110 -5.50 7.46 -27.83
C LYS A 110 -6.53 7.93 -26.81
N ALA A 111 -6.88 7.10 -25.83
CA ALA A 111 -7.85 7.45 -24.79
C ALA A 111 -7.33 8.61 -23.90
N LEU A 112 -6.04 8.58 -23.51
CA LEU A 112 -5.44 9.69 -22.76
C LEU A 112 -5.30 10.96 -23.61
N ALA A 113 -4.92 10.85 -24.87
CA ALA A 113 -4.88 12.01 -25.78
C ALA A 113 -6.26 12.65 -25.95
N ALA A 114 -7.33 11.83 -26.08
CA ALA A 114 -8.71 12.32 -26.11
C ALA A 114 -9.15 12.95 -24.77
N LEU A 115 -8.63 12.45 -23.64
CA LEU A 115 -8.87 13.05 -22.33
C LEU A 115 -8.23 14.44 -22.23
N ALA A 116 -7.01 14.62 -22.75
CA ALA A 116 -6.30 15.89 -22.76
C ALA A 116 -7.11 17.02 -23.43
N THR A 117 -7.85 16.71 -24.52
CA THR A 117 -8.68 17.70 -25.22
C THR A 117 -9.87 18.19 -24.40
N LYS A 118 -10.29 17.47 -23.36
CA LYS A 118 -11.40 17.84 -22.46
C LYS A 118 -10.95 18.77 -21.32
N GLY A 119 -9.66 19.00 -21.19
CA GLY A 119 -9.09 19.83 -20.12
C GLY A 119 -9.40 19.28 -18.72
N SER A 120 -9.37 20.14 -17.71
CA SER A 120 -9.57 19.77 -16.30
C SER A 120 -10.96 19.19 -15.97
N ALA A 121 -11.95 19.38 -16.83
CA ALA A 121 -13.28 18.77 -16.68
C ALA A 121 -13.32 17.31 -17.14
N GLY A 122 -12.28 16.84 -17.85
CA GLY A 122 -12.19 15.47 -18.33
C GLY A 122 -11.89 14.48 -17.21
N ALA A 123 -12.57 13.33 -17.26
CA ALA A 123 -12.30 12.20 -16.38
C ALA A 123 -12.28 10.88 -17.18
N LEU A 124 -11.31 10.04 -16.91
CA LEU A 124 -11.17 8.73 -17.55
C LEU A 124 -11.04 7.69 -16.44
N PRO A 125 -12.01 6.78 -16.27
CA PRO A 125 -11.96 5.78 -15.21
C PRO A 125 -10.81 4.81 -15.43
N TYR A 126 -10.25 4.30 -14.33
CA TYR A 126 -9.29 3.21 -14.33
C TYR A 126 -9.57 2.22 -13.22
N SER A 127 -9.07 1.00 -13.37
CA SER A 127 -9.00 0.02 -12.31
C SER A 127 -7.62 -0.62 -12.24
N ILE A 128 -7.21 -0.95 -11.01
CA ILE A 128 -6.02 -1.73 -10.70
C ILE A 128 -6.47 -2.97 -9.93
N ASP A 129 -6.07 -4.14 -10.41
CA ASP A 129 -6.27 -5.42 -9.75
C ASP A 129 -4.94 -6.14 -9.67
N GLY A 130 -4.55 -6.64 -8.49
CA GLY A 130 -3.25 -7.29 -8.35
C GLY A 130 -2.95 -7.78 -6.94
N ARG A 131 -1.67 -7.93 -6.67
CA ARG A 131 -1.12 -8.31 -5.37
C ARG A 131 0.10 -7.46 -5.07
N ILE A 132 0.23 -7.08 -3.80
CA ILE A 132 1.44 -6.45 -3.27
C ILE A 132 2.03 -7.36 -2.20
N THR A 133 3.34 -7.62 -2.31
CA THR A 133 4.08 -8.41 -1.33
C THR A 133 4.68 -7.48 -0.29
N ALA A 134 4.45 -7.80 0.97
CA ALA A 134 5.00 -7.02 2.08
C ALA A 134 5.20 -7.87 3.33
N THR A 135 6.21 -7.50 4.12
CA THR A 135 6.54 -8.09 5.42
C THR A 135 6.10 -7.15 6.54
N PRO A 136 5.10 -7.52 7.38
CA PRO A 136 4.71 -6.73 8.52
C PRO A 136 5.82 -6.62 9.57
N GLU A 137 5.86 -5.49 10.29
CA GLU A 137 6.78 -5.29 11.42
C GLU A 137 6.73 -6.47 12.41
N LYS A 138 7.88 -6.99 12.80
CA LYS A 138 8.06 -8.15 13.68
C LYS A 138 7.69 -9.51 13.08
N GLU A 139 7.28 -9.60 11.85
CA GLU A 139 7.17 -10.85 11.11
C GLU A 139 8.46 -11.12 10.32
N LYS A 140 8.72 -12.38 10.00
CA LYS A 140 9.91 -12.79 9.23
C LYS A 140 9.55 -13.20 7.81
N GLU A 141 8.27 -13.42 7.57
CA GLU A 141 7.76 -13.92 6.30
C GLU A 141 6.98 -12.82 5.58
N SER A 142 7.20 -12.73 4.27
CA SER A 142 6.44 -11.86 3.39
C SER A 142 5.08 -12.47 3.09
N HIS A 143 4.08 -11.62 2.97
CA HIS A 143 2.71 -11.99 2.61
C HIS A 143 2.26 -11.26 1.35
N ALA A 144 1.52 -11.97 0.50
CA ALA A 144 0.90 -11.38 -0.69
C ALA A 144 -0.51 -10.90 -0.36
N TYR A 145 -0.71 -9.58 -0.40
CA TYR A 145 -2.01 -8.95 -0.14
C TYR A 145 -2.72 -8.65 -1.46
N PRO A 146 -4.01 -9.03 -1.59
CA PRO A 146 -4.80 -8.65 -2.76
C PRO A 146 -5.04 -7.15 -2.77
N VAL A 147 -4.91 -6.54 -3.94
CA VAL A 147 -5.16 -5.12 -4.19
C VAL A 147 -6.25 -4.97 -5.22
N ARG A 148 -7.23 -4.12 -4.94
CA ARG A 148 -8.25 -3.69 -5.89
C ARG A 148 -8.49 -2.20 -5.72
N GLY A 149 -8.24 -1.45 -6.79
CA GLY A 149 -8.44 0.00 -6.82
C GLY A 149 -9.27 0.40 -8.03
N LYS A 150 -10.17 1.38 -7.84
CA LYS A 150 -10.91 2.04 -8.92
C LYS A 150 -10.95 3.52 -8.63
N SER A 151 -10.68 4.34 -9.65
CA SER A 151 -10.79 5.78 -9.59
C SER A 151 -10.81 6.33 -11.02
N TRP A 152 -10.46 7.58 -11.21
CA TRP A 152 -10.36 8.22 -12.53
C TRP A 152 -9.10 9.06 -12.63
N LEU A 153 -8.66 9.28 -13.86
CA LEU A 153 -7.58 10.19 -14.21
C LEU A 153 -8.18 11.48 -14.76
N SER A 154 -7.61 12.61 -14.35
CA SER A 154 -7.93 13.91 -14.92
C SER A 154 -6.65 14.62 -15.34
N PRO A 155 -6.66 15.40 -16.43
CA PRO A 155 -5.52 16.20 -16.85
C PRO A 155 -5.10 17.21 -15.77
N VAL A 156 -3.80 17.36 -15.57
CA VAL A 156 -3.27 18.36 -14.63
C VAL A 156 -3.18 19.71 -15.32
N PRO A 157 -3.89 20.75 -14.84
CA PRO A 157 -3.85 22.07 -15.46
C PRO A 157 -2.42 22.63 -15.52
N GLY A 158 -2.00 23.08 -16.70
CA GLY A 158 -0.69 23.70 -16.92
C GLY A 158 0.49 22.72 -17.05
N ILE A 159 0.26 21.42 -16.91
CA ILE A 159 1.30 20.39 -17.10
C ILE A 159 0.85 19.46 -18.23
N PRO A 160 1.40 19.62 -19.45
CA PRO A 160 1.05 18.75 -20.58
C PRO A 160 1.33 17.28 -20.29
N ASP A 161 0.56 16.40 -20.90
CA ASP A 161 0.74 14.94 -20.86
C ASP A 161 0.78 14.33 -19.45
N THR A 162 0.25 15.05 -18.46
CA THR A 162 0.23 14.61 -17.05
C THR A 162 -1.21 14.50 -16.56
N TYR A 163 -1.50 13.36 -15.93
CA TYR A 163 -2.82 13.03 -15.44
C TYR A 163 -2.73 12.56 -13.99
N ARG A 164 -3.65 12.98 -13.14
CA ARG A 164 -3.69 12.60 -11.72
C ARG A 164 -5.02 11.97 -11.34
N SER A 165 -4.91 11.06 -10.39
CA SER A 165 -6.06 10.56 -9.63
C SER A 165 -6.24 11.41 -8.37
N PRO A 166 -7.49 11.66 -7.94
CA PRO A 166 -7.79 12.40 -6.71
C PRO A 166 -7.32 11.66 -5.45
#